data_5f26cd8f4939f00df71b898601520bc8
#
_entry.id   5f26cd8f4939f00df71b898601520bc8
#
_cell.length_a   1.000
_cell.length_b   1.000
_cell.length_c   1.000
_cell.angle_alpha   90.00
_cell.angle_beta   90.00
_cell.angle_gamma   90.00
#
_symmetry.space_group_name_H-M   'P 1'
#
loop_
_entity.id
_entity.type
_entity.pdbx_description
1 polymer ?
#
loop_
_entity_poly.entity_id
_entity_poly.type
_entity_poly.pdbx_seq_one_letter_code
_entity_poly.pdbx_strand_id
1 'polypeptide(L)'
;ILDGFETTIETIMNLNMNRVASVTILKDAASTAIYGSKASNGVVVIETKAPARGRLQLSYKGDYGLSLADLSDYNLMNAREKLEFETLAGVYKDNTGDPFAQIRLDNLRNERLKEIERGVDTYWLSEPIRPGITHKHNIYAEGGEDKIRYGIGVSYGNVDGVMKDSDRQTLEGNVDLIYRTGKFQFSNKLSLNWLDVTNPTVSFAEYAYANPYYRKRNADGGVDRYLYYPEEGVDDYPVANPLWNAHLNNWDRASGFG
;
A
#
# COMPACT_ATOMS: atom_id res chain seq x y z
N ILE A 1 -21.39 -5.92 7.77
CA ILE A 1 -22.31 -7.00 7.41
C ILE A 1 -22.60 -6.92 5.92
N LEU A 2 -22.46 -8.02 5.20
CA LEU A 2 -22.82 -8.14 3.79
C LEU A 2 -23.87 -9.24 3.64
N ASP A 3 -25.05 -8.91 3.11
CA ASP A 3 -26.18 -9.83 2.92
C ASP A 3 -26.54 -10.66 4.17
N GLY A 4 -26.39 -10.07 5.35
CA GLY A 4 -26.69 -10.70 6.66
C GLY A 4 -25.52 -11.44 7.30
N PHE A 5 -24.36 -11.51 6.67
CA PHE A 5 -23.15 -12.16 7.21
C PHE A 5 -22.06 -11.16 7.57
N GLU A 6 -21.31 -11.48 8.63
CA GLU A 6 -20.12 -10.69 8.99
C GLU A 6 -19.07 -10.82 7.87
N THR A 7 -18.45 -9.70 7.50
CA THR A 7 -17.45 -9.64 6.42
C THR A 7 -16.34 -8.66 6.76
N THR A 8 -15.24 -8.71 6.02
CA THR A 8 -14.10 -7.81 6.19
C THR A 8 -14.26 -6.53 5.36
N ILE A 9 -13.50 -5.49 5.73
CA ILE A 9 -13.47 -4.24 4.97
C ILE A 9 -12.93 -4.48 3.55
N GLU A 10 -11.95 -5.37 3.41
CA GLU A 10 -11.35 -5.73 2.13
C GLU A 10 -12.40 -6.31 1.17
N THR A 11 -13.25 -7.21 1.66
CA THR A 11 -14.35 -7.78 0.86
C THR A 11 -15.30 -6.69 0.38
N ILE A 12 -15.62 -5.72 1.26
CA ILE A 12 -16.51 -4.61 0.90
C ILE A 12 -15.86 -3.70 -0.14
N MET A 13 -14.58 -3.36 0.00
CA MET A 13 -13.87 -2.50 -0.95
C MET A 13 -13.73 -3.16 -2.33
N ASN A 14 -13.66 -4.48 -2.37
CA ASN A 14 -13.58 -5.23 -3.61
C ASN A 14 -14.96 -5.43 -4.27
N LEU A 15 -16.04 -5.27 -3.50
CA LEU A 15 -17.40 -5.49 -3.99
C LEU A 15 -17.72 -4.62 -5.22
N ASN A 16 -18.32 -5.24 -6.23
CA ASN A 16 -18.83 -4.50 -7.37
C ASN A 16 -20.02 -3.61 -6.94
N MET A 17 -19.79 -2.31 -6.84
CA MET A 17 -20.79 -1.34 -6.36
C MET A 17 -22.07 -1.34 -7.19
N ASN A 18 -22.06 -1.76 -8.46
CA ASN A 18 -23.27 -1.88 -9.26
C ASN A 18 -24.22 -2.95 -8.73
N ARG A 19 -23.72 -3.92 -7.96
CA ARG A 19 -24.50 -4.96 -7.31
C ARG A 19 -25.07 -4.56 -5.96
N VAL A 20 -24.64 -3.43 -5.41
CA VAL A 20 -25.17 -2.93 -4.13
C VAL A 20 -26.59 -2.42 -4.33
N ALA A 21 -27.50 -2.94 -3.53
CA ALA A 21 -28.90 -2.50 -3.49
C ALA A 21 -29.06 -1.39 -2.45
N SER A 22 -28.50 -1.59 -1.26
CA SER A 22 -28.58 -0.62 -0.16
C SER A 22 -27.31 -0.66 0.70
N VAL A 23 -27.02 0.49 1.31
CA VAL A 23 -26.02 0.63 2.37
C VAL A 23 -26.70 1.34 3.55
N THR A 24 -26.80 0.66 4.68
CA THR A 24 -27.43 1.20 5.88
C THR A 24 -26.41 1.27 7.02
N ILE A 25 -26.32 2.40 7.68
CA ILE A 25 -25.44 2.60 8.84
C ILE A 25 -26.30 2.64 10.09
N LEU A 26 -26.12 1.65 10.97
CA LEU A 26 -26.78 1.55 12.26
C LEU A 26 -25.86 2.10 13.35
N LYS A 27 -26.31 3.13 14.05
CA LYS A 27 -25.52 3.81 15.10
C LYS A 27 -26.18 3.77 16.47
N ASP A 28 -27.47 3.45 16.53
CA ASP A 28 -28.20 3.41 17.79
C ASP A 28 -28.09 2.02 18.45
N ALA A 29 -28.15 2.00 19.77
CA ALA A 29 -27.96 0.79 20.58
C ALA A 29 -29.06 -0.27 20.32
N ALA A 30 -30.27 0.12 19.96
CA ALA A 30 -31.35 -0.81 19.68
C ALA A 30 -31.13 -1.56 18.36
N SER A 31 -30.73 -0.84 17.32
CA SER A 31 -30.43 -1.42 16.00
C SER A 31 -29.18 -2.28 16.01
N THR A 32 -28.16 -1.92 16.81
CA THR A 32 -26.90 -2.67 16.88
C THR A 32 -26.97 -3.90 17.79
N ALA A 33 -27.93 -3.95 18.71
CA ALA A 33 -28.08 -5.06 19.68
C ALA A 33 -28.19 -6.44 19.03
N ILE A 34 -28.80 -6.54 17.82
CA ILE A 34 -28.96 -7.80 17.10
C ILE A 34 -27.62 -8.35 16.55
N TYR A 35 -26.57 -7.52 16.48
CA TYR A 35 -25.24 -7.89 15.97
C TYR A 35 -24.20 -8.13 17.08
N GLY A 36 -24.62 -8.08 18.36
CA GLY A 36 -23.80 -8.42 19.52
C GLY A 36 -22.79 -7.34 19.91
N SER A 37 -21.85 -7.70 20.79
CA SER A 37 -20.88 -6.78 21.39
C SER A 37 -19.93 -6.10 20.40
N LYS A 38 -19.63 -6.73 19.27
CA LYS A 38 -18.79 -6.16 18.21
C LYS A 38 -19.42 -4.93 17.55
N ALA A 39 -20.72 -4.75 17.71
CA ALA A 39 -21.48 -3.67 17.11
C ALA A 39 -21.50 -2.37 17.94
N SER A 40 -20.74 -2.28 19.04
CA SER A 40 -20.72 -1.13 19.95
C SER A 40 -20.37 0.20 19.28
N ASN A 41 -19.57 0.17 18.22
CA ASN A 41 -19.18 1.35 17.44
C ASN A 41 -20.06 1.59 16.21
N GLY A 42 -21.18 0.86 16.07
CA GLY A 42 -22.07 0.90 14.94
C GLY A 42 -21.84 -0.26 13.94
N VAL A 43 -22.79 -0.43 13.04
CA VAL A 43 -22.77 -1.49 12.01
C VAL A 43 -23.08 -0.89 10.66
N VAL A 44 -22.28 -1.24 9.67
CA VAL A 44 -22.58 -0.98 8.25
C VAL A 44 -23.19 -2.25 7.66
N VAL A 45 -24.43 -2.16 7.22
CA VAL A 45 -25.16 -3.26 6.58
C VAL A 45 -25.24 -2.97 5.09
N ILE A 46 -24.73 -3.87 4.28
CA ILE A 46 -24.74 -3.79 2.83
C ILE A 46 -25.59 -4.95 2.29
N GLU A 47 -26.52 -4.62 1.43
CA GLU A 47 -27.35 -5.60 0.74
C GLU A 47 -27.04 -5.58 -0.75
N THR A 48 -26.88 -6.75 -1.35
CA THR A 48 -26.68 -6.88 -2.79
C THR A 48 -28.01 -7.09 -3.51
N LYS A 49 -28.07 -6.68 -4.78
CA LYS A 49 -29.22 -6.90 -5.65
C LYS A 49 -29.40 -8.40 -5.91
N ALA A 50 -30.62 -8.88 -5.78
CA ALA A 50 -30.96 -10.20 -6.25
C ALA A 50 -30.84 -10.29 -7.78
N PRO A 51 -30.47 -11.44 -8.35
CA PRO A 51 -30.42 -11.62 -9.81
C PRO A 51 -31.72 -11.23 -10.49
N ALA A 52 -31.61 -10.52 -11.61
CA ALA A 52 -32.77 -10.07 -12.37
C ALA A 52 -33.55 -11.25 -13.00
N ARG A 53 -34.85 -11.04 -13.22
CA ARG A 53 -35.67 -11.95 -14.02
C ARG A 53 -35.47 -11.71 -15.51
N GLY A 54 -35.56 -12.76 -16.29
CA GLY A 54 -35.59 -12.66 -17.73
C GLY A 54 -34.53 -13.48 -18.43
N ARG A 55 -34.27 -13.12 -19.68
CA ARG A 55 -33.22 -13.74 -20.48
C ARG A 55 -31.85 -13.48 -19.84
N LEU A 56 -30.90 -14.34 -20.16
CA LEU A 56 -29.51 -14.13 -19.78
C LEU A 56 -29.04 -12.73 -20.17
N GLN A 57 -28.60 -11.99 -19.19
CA GLN A 57 -27.98 -10.68 -19.36
C GLN A 57 -26.52 -10.80 -18.95
N LEU A 58 -25.61 -10.31 -19.80
CA LEU A 58 -24.19 -10.25 -19.53
C LEU A 58 -23.79 -8.77 -19.40
N SER A 59 -23.13 -8.45 -18.31
CA SER A 59 -22.59 -7.11 -18.10
C SER A 59 -21.08 -7.16 -17.87
N TYR A 60 -20.38 -6.17 -18.39
CA TYR A 60 -18.97 -5.94 -18.15
C TYR A 60 -18.77 -4.53 -17.64
N LYS A 61 -17.87 -4.39 -16.65
CA LYS A 61 -17.42 -3.10 -16.13
C LYS A 61 -15.91 -3.13 -15.99
N GLY A 62 -15.24 -2.14 -16.57
CA GLY A 62 -13.81 -1.86 -16.39
C GLY A 62 -13.61 -0.56 -15.65
N ASP A 63 -12.82 -0.57 -14.60
CA ASP A 63 -12.40 0.61 -13.84
C ASP A 63 -10.88 0.76 -14.01
N TYR A 64 -10.41 1.98 -14.29
CA TYR A 64 -9.00 2.31 -14.43
C TYR A 64 -8.70 3.54 -13.61
N GLY A 65 -7.56 3.52 -12.94
CA GLY A 65 -7.08 4.62 -12.11
C GLY A 65 -5.60 4.87 -12.32
N LEU A 66 -5.20 6.14 -12.24
CA LEU A 66 -3.82 6.58 -12.19
C LEU A 66 -3.62 7.36 -10.89
N SER A 67 -2.61 6.98 -10.12
CA SER A 67 -2.23 7.64 -8.88
C SER A 67 -0.81 8.18 -9.01
N LEU A 68 -0.60 9.43 -8.64
CA LEU A 68 0.70 10.08 -8.64
C LEU A 68 1.02 10.53 -7.21
N ALA A 69 2.29 10.36 -6.81
CA ALA A 69 2.75 10.92 -5.54
C ALA A 69 2.83 12.44 -5.65
N ASP A 70 2.27 13.13 -4.68
CA ASP A 70 2.53 14.55 -4.47
C ASP A 70 3.60 14.70 -3.38
N LEU A 71 4.78 15.16 -3.78
CA LEU A 71 5.90 15.41 -2.89
C LEU A 71 6.13 16.92 -2.62
N SER A 72 5.21 17.78 -3.06
CA SER A 72 5.36 19.24 -2.98
C SER A 72 5.43 19.78 -1.54
N ASP A 73 4.82 19.06 -0.59
CA ASP A 73 4.84 19.44 0.83
C ASP A 73 6.12 19.03 1.56
N TYR A 74 7.00 18.24 0.92
CA TYR A 74 8.28 17.82 1.50
C TYR A 74 9.38 18.83 1.17
N ASN A 75 9.57 19.80 2.03
CA ASN A 75 10.63 20.81 1.92
C ASN A 75 11.94 20.27 2.50
N LEU A 76 12.56 19.29 1.85
CA LEU A 76 13.85 18.76 2.28
C LEU A 76 14.99 19.65 1.84
N MET A 77 16.01 19.74 2.68
CA MET A 77 17.27 20.45 2.36
C MET A 77 17.99 19.71 1.22
N ASN A 78 18.56 20.42 0.29
CA ASN A 78 19.52 19.88 -0.67
C ASN A 78 20.85 19.53 0.03
N ALA A 79 21.76 18.89 -0.68
CA ALA A 79 23.01 18.41 -0.08
C ALA A 79 23.88 19.53 0.51
N ARG A 80 23.94 20.69 -0.12
CA ARG A 80 24.71 21.86 0.35
C ARG A 80 24.06 22.49 1.58
N GLU A 81 22.75 22.72 1.53
CA GLU A 81 21.96 23.24 2.67
C GLU A 81 22.07 22.32 3.88
N LYS A 82 22.01 21.00 3.68
CA LYS A 82 22.14 20.01 4.74
C LYS A 82 23.51 20.07 5.41
N LEU A 83 24.59 20.11 4.62
CA LEU A 83 25.96 20.21 5.15
C LEU A 83 26.17 21.52 5.89
N GLU A 84 25.66 22.63 5.39
CA GLU A 84 25.72 23.92 6.04
C GLU A 84 24.96 23.93 7.38
N PHE A 85 23.73 23.42 7.37
CA PHE A 85 22.92 23.27 8.59
C PHE A 85 23.64 22.43 9.65
N GLU A 86 24.21 21.28 9.29
CA GLU A 86 24.96 20.42 10.20
C GLU A 86 26.22 21.12 10.75
N THR A 87 26.88 21.90 9.92
CA THR A 87 28.05 22.69 10.33
C THR A 87 27.66 23.75 11.35
N LEU A 88 26.57 24.48 11.11
CA LEU A 88 26.04 25.51 12.03
C LEU A 88 25.52 24.89 13.34
N ALA A 89 24.91 23.71 13.24
CA ALA A 89 24.43 22.96 14.40
C ALA A 89 25.55 22.33 15.25
N GLY A 90 26.84 22.43 14.80
CA GLY A 90 27.96 21.91 15.53
C GLY A 90 28.18 20.40 15.42
N VAL A 91 27.58 19.74 14.42
CA VAL A 91 27.73 18.28 14.18
C VAL A 91 29.20 17.91 13.96
N TYR A 92 29.99 18.80 13.36
CA TYR A 92 31.42 18.60 13.08
C TYR A 92 32.33 19.29 14.09
N LYS A 93 31.84 19.54 15.30
CA LYS A 93 32.63 20.15 16.37
C LYS A 93 32.83 19.15 17.49
N ASP A 94 34.09 18.89 17.82
CA ASP A 94 34.44 18.09 18.98
C ASP A 94 34.09 18.82 20.30
N ASN A 95 33.45 18.09 21.18
CA ASN A 95 33.11 18.56 22.54
C ASN A 95 33.81 17.73 23.63
N THR A 96 34.66 16.78 23.25
CA THR A 96 35.35 15.87 24.19
C THR A 96 36.74 16.40 24.59
N GLY A 97 37.33 17.29 23.76
CA GLY A 97 38.69 17.80 23.94
C GLY A 97 39.75 16.84 23.41
N ASP A 98 39.37 15.79 22.65
CA ASP A 98 40.32 14.93 21.97
C ASP A 98 40.81 15.58 20.67
N PRO A 99 42.13 15.92 20.55
CA PRO A 99 42.64 16.55 19.33
C PRO A 99 42.43 15.75 18.05
N PHE A 100 42.37 14.42 18.15
CA PHE A 100 42.15 13.55 17.01
C PHE A 100 40.67 13.49 16.61
N ALA A 101 39.74 13.69 17.55
CA ALA A 101 38.32 13.74 17.26
C ALA A 101 37.97 14.89 16.32
N GLN A 102 38.52 16.09 16.57
CA GLN A 102 38.28 17.23 15.67
C GLN A 102 38.81 16.97 14.25
N ILE A 103 39.99 16.36 14.12
CA ILE A 103 40.55 16.01 12.80
C ILE A 103 39.64 15.02 12.06
N ARG A 104 39.10 14.02 12.74
CA ARG A 104 38.16 13.05 12.15
C ARG A 104 36.89 13.76 11.66
N LEU A 105 36.31 14.64 12.47
CA LEU A 105 35.11 15.40 12.12
C LEU A 105 35.34 16.36 10.93
N ASP A 106 36.50 17.01 10.88
CA ASP A 106 36.87 17.85 9.75
C ASP A 106 37.05 17.04 8.47
N ASN A 107 37.65 15.87 8.54
CA ASN A 107 37.78 14.95 7.41
C ASN A 107 36.41 14.50 6.92
N LEU A 108 35.51 14.08 7.81
CA LEU A 108 34.16 13.67 7.49
C LEU A 108 33.37 14.77 6.77
N ARG A 109 33.44 16.00 7.29
CA ARG A 109 32.82 17.17 6.66
C ARG A 109 33.38 17.42 5.26
N ASN A 110 34.71 17.33 5.11
CA ASN A 110 35.38 17.55 3.84
C ASN A 110 35.07 16.47 2.81
N GLU A 111 34.89 15.22 3.21
CA GLU A 111 34.44 14.15 2.34
C GLU A 111 33.01 14.41 1.82
N ARG A 112 32.10 14.82 2.70
CA ARG A 112 30.73 15.21 2.31
C ARG A 112 30.76 16.41 1.36
N LEU A 113 31.57 17.43 1.65
CA LEU A 113 31.73 18.56 0.76
C LEU A 113 32.30 18.16 -0.60
N LYS A 114 33.26 17.25 -0.65
CA LYS A 114 33.84 16.72 -1.89
C LYS A 114 32.78 16.02 -2.77
N GLU A 115 31.89 15.28 -2.16
CA GLU A 115 30.78 14.64 -2.92
C GLU A 115 29.79 15.68 -3.46
N ILE A 116 29.47 16.70 -2.67
CA ILE A 116 28.63 17.83 -3.11
C ILE A 116 29.28 18.59 -4.28
N GLU A 117 30.58 18.89 -4.21
CA GLU A 117 31.31 19.55 -5.30
C GLU A 117 31.42 18.67 -6.57
N ARG A 118 31.29 17.36 -6.43
CA ARG A 118 31.14 16.41 -7.55
C ARG A 118 29.72 16.35 -8.12
N GLY A 119 28.79 17.13 -7.57
CA GLY A 119 27.40 17.20 -8.02
C GLY A 119 26.47 16.18 -7.37
N VAL A 120 26.86 15.57 -6.25
CA VAL A 120 25.95 14.68 -5.51
C VAL A 120 24.92 15.53 -4.76
N ASP A 121 23.67 15.35 -5.16
CA ASP A 121 22.50 15.94 -4.51
C ASP A 121 21.31 14.98 -4.74
N THR A 122 21.18 14.00 -3.86
CA THR A 122 20.23 12.92 -4.01
C THR A 122 18.90 13.27 -3.36
N TYR A 123 17.85 13.43 -4.18
CA TYR A 123 16.49 13.53 -3.68
C TYR A 123 15.92 12.12 -3.44
N TRP A 124 16.15 11.62 -2.22
CA TRP A 124 15.84 10.24 -1.84
C TRP A 124 14.35 9.87 -1.95
N LEU A 125 13.43 10.83 -1.75
CA LEU A 125 11.99 10.56 -1.78
C LEU A 125 11.48 10.14 -3.16
N SER A 126 12.22 10.45 -4.23
CA SER A 126 11.86 10.00 -5.58
C SER A 126 12.20 8.54 -5.86
N GLU A 127 13.10 7.94 -5.07
CA GLU A 127 13.59 6.58 -5.32
C GLU A 127 12.52 5.49 -5.11
N PRO A 128 11.72 5.51 -4.03
CA PRO A 128 10.74 4.46 -3.78
C PRO A 128 9.45 4.63 -4.57
N ILE A 129 9.25 5.73 -5.31
CA ILE A 129 7.96 6.03 -5.95
C ILE A 129 7.96 5.74 -7.45
N ARG A 130 6.75 5.50 -7.96
CA ARG A 130 6.40 5.37 -9.38
C ARG A 130 4.96 5.87 -9.59
N PRO A 131 4.52 6.13 -10.82
CA PRO A 131 3.09 6.25 -11.10
C PRO A 131 2.38 4.94 -10.72
N GLY A 132 1.36 5.02 -9.89
CA GLY A 132 0.53 3.88 -9.52
C GLY A 132 -0.57 3.67 -10.56
N ILE A 133 -0.78 2.43 -10.97
CA ILE A 133 -1.80 2.07 -11.95
C ILE A 133 -2.77 1.08 -11.30
N THR A 134 -4.03 1.37 -11.41
CA THR A 134 -5.10 0.48 -10.96
C THR A 134 -5.98 0.10 -12.13
N HIS A 135 -6.28 -1.19 -12.27
CA HIS A 135 -7.34 -1.63 -13.17
C HIS A 135 -8.18 -2.72 -12.52
N LYS A 136 -9.49 -2.68 -12.75
CA LYS A 136 -10.42 -3.69 -12.26
C LYS A 136 -11.40 -4.04 -13.37
N HIS A 137 -11.61 -5.33 -13.58
CA HIS A 137 -12.51 -5.89 -14.56
C HIS A 137 -13.56 -6.75 -13.88
N ASN A 138 -14.83 -6.50 -14.17
CA ASN A 138 -15.94 -7.24 -13.63
C ASN A 138 -16.79 -7.78 -14.78
N ILE A 139 -17.06 -9.06 -14.76
CA ILE A 139 -18.03 -9.70 -15.65
C ILE A 139 -19.13 -10.29 -14.78
N TYR A 140 -20.37 -10.03 -15.11
CA TYR A 140 -21.51 -10.58 -14.40
C TYR A 140 -22.59 -11.04 -15.37
N ALA A 141 -23.02 -12.28 -15.19
CA ALA A 141 -24.09 -12.90 -15.95
C ALA A 141 -25.26 -13.20 -15.02
N GLU A 142 -26.46 -12.77 -15.37
CA GLU A 142 -27.64 -13.01 -14.56
C GLU A 142 -28.85 -13.37 -15.45
N GLY A 143 -29.81 -14.06 -14.87
CA GLY A 143 -31.06 -14.43 -15.56
C GLY A 143 -31.91 -15.38 -14.77
N GLY A 144 -32.92 -15.91 -15.46
CA GLY A 144 -33.80 -16.92 -14.92
C GLY A 144 -35.24 -16.46 -14.84
N GLU A 145 -36.09 -17.38 -14.38
CA GLU A 145 -37.53 -17.20 -14.27
C GLU A 145 -37.99 -17.11 -12.81
N ASP A 146 -39.29 -17.07 -12.57
CA ASP A 146 -39.86 -16.94 -11.23
C ASP A 146 -39.45 -18.07 -10.28
N LYS A 147 -39.28 -19.30 -10.82
CA LYS A 147 -38.91 -20.46 -10.02
C LYS A 147 -37.41 -20.54 -9.73
N ILE A 148 -36.57 -20.13 -10.68
CA ILE A 148 -35.11 -20.18 -10.55
C ILE A 148 -34.48 -18.91 -11.11
N ARG A 149 -33.62 -18.27 -10.32
CA ARG A 149 -32.80 -17.14 -10.75
C ARG A 149 -31.35 -17.41 -10.37
N TYR A 150 -30.46 -16.99 -11.22
CA TYR A 150 -29.03 -17.15 -11.03
C TYR A 150 -28.27 -15.88 -11.39
N GLY A 151 -27.19 -15.70 -10.70
CA GLY A 151 -26.20 -14.68 -11.00
C GLY A 151 -24.80 -15.25 -10.79
N ILE A 152 -23.92 -15.04 -11.75
CA ILE A 152 -22.53 -15.50 -11.70
C ILE A 152 -21.65 -14.32 -12.04
N GLY A 153 -20.70 -14.00 -11.16
CA GLY A 153 -19.77 -12.91 -11.34
C GLY A 153 -18.32 -13.35 -11.19
N VAL A 154 -17.47 -12.74 -11.98
CA VAL A 154 -16.02 -12.83 -11.83
C VAL A 154 -15.43 -11.42 -11.89
N SER A 155 -14.59 -11.10 -10.94
CA SER A 155 -13.86 -9.83 -10.87
C SER A 155 -12.37 -10.10 -10.76
N TYR A 156 -11.59 -9.36 -11.55
CA TYR A 156 -10.13 -9.31 -11.43
C TYR A 156 -9.72 -7.86 -11.21
N GLY A 157 -8.87 -7.62 -10.22
CA GLY A 157 -8.31 -6.33 -9.91
C GLY A 157 -6.80 -6.41 -9.75
N ASN A 158 -6.08 -5.42 -10.29
CA ASN A 158 -4.67 -5.20 -10.05
C ASN A 158 -4.44 -3.75 -9.64
N VAL A 159 -3.68 -3.56 -8.58
CA VAL A 159 -3.25 -2.26 -8.08
C VAL A 159 -1.73 -2.28 -8.00
N ASP A 160 -1.09 -1.55 -8.91
CA ASP A 160 0.32 -1.21 -8.77
C ASP A 160 0.40 0.08 -7.96
N GLY A 161 0.92 -0.01 -6.74
CA GLY A 161 0.96 1.12 -5.82
C GLY A 161 1.94 2.22 -6.24
N VAL A 162 1.72 3.41 -5.71
CA VAL A 162 2.61 4.57 -5.93
C VAL A 162 4.00 4.33 -5.34
N MET A 163 4.08 3.61 -4.25
CA MET A 163 5.35 3.11 -3.73
C MET A 163 5.70 1.80 -4.43
N LYS A 164 6.94 1.64 -4.88
CA LYS A 164 7.44 0.39 -5.48
C LYS A 164 7.25 -0.76 -4.49
N ASP A 165 6.98 -1.95 -4.99
CA ASP A 165 6.68 -3.16 -4.20
C ASP A 165 5.43 -3.04 -3.30
N SER A 166 4.55 -2.08 -3.59
CA SER A 166 3.23 -1.96 -2.95
C SER A 166 2.17 -2.37 -3.96
N ASP A 167 1.97 -3.69 -4.12
CA ASP A 167 1.14 -4.25 -5.17
C ASP A 167 0.05 -5.14 -4.57
N ARG A 168 -1.10 -5.15 -5.22
CA ARG A 168 -2.24 -5.95 -4.80
C ARG A 168 -2.97 -6.53 -6.00
N GLN A 169 -3.14 -7.84 -6.01
CA GLN A 169 -3.97 -8.54 -6.99
C GLN A 169 -5.15 -9.21 -6.29
N THR A 170 -6.32 -9.11 -6.89
CA THR A 170 -7.55 -9.72 -6.38
C THR A 170 -8.24 -10.49 -7.48
N LEU A 171 -8.72 -11.68 -7.16
CA LEU A 171 -9.63 -12.46 -8.01
C LEU A 171 -10.83 -12.88 -7.18
N GLU A 172 -12.01 -12.50 -7.61
CA GLU A 172 -13.25 -12.80 -6.93
C GLU A 172 -14.19 -13.57 -7.84
N GLY A 173 -14.82 -14.59 -7.31
CA GLY A 173 -15.90 -15.32 -7.92
C GLY A 173 -17.14 -15.26 -7.03
N ASN A 174 -18.30 -15.03 -7.60
CA ASN A 174 -19.56 -15.10 -6.85
C ASN A 174 -20.64 -15.81 -7.63
N VAL A 175 -21.45 -16.59 -6.91
CA VAL A 175 -22.62 -17.30 -7.44
C VAL A 175 -23.80 -17.04 -6.53
N ASP A 176 -24.85 -16.51 -7.10
CA ASP A 176 -26.15 -16.33 -6.46
C ASP A 176 -27.16 -17.25 -7.09
N LEU A 177 -27.86 -18.02 -6.29
CA LEU A 177 -28.92 -18.90 -6.73
C LEU A 177 -30.16 -18.70 -5.86
N ILE A 178 -31.30 -18.45 -6.49
CA ILE A 178 -32.59 -18.36 -5.83
C ILE A 178 -33.51 -19.39 -6.47
N TYR A 179 -34.02 -20.32 -5.67
CA TYR A 179 -34.99 -21.32 -6.10
C TYR A 179 -36.28 -21.19 -5.30
N ARG A 180 -37.42 -21.15 -5.99
CA ARG A 180 -38.77 -21.04 -5.40
C ARG A 180 -39.65 -22.20 -5.81
N THR A 181 -40.27 -22.84 -4.83
CA THR A 181 -41.23 -23.90 -5.07
C THR A 181 -42.36 -23.83 -4.04
N GLY A 182 -43.61 -23.68 -4.50
CA GLY A 182 -44.76 -23.49 -3.64
C GLY A 182 -44.59 -22.27 -2.72
N LYS A 183 -44.58 -22.51 -1.40
CA LYS A 183 -44.39 -21.48 -0.38
C LYS A 183 -42.91 -21.33 0.10
N PHE A 184 -42.01 -22.12 -0.46
CA PHE A 184 -40.59 -22.15 -0.04
C PHE A 184 -39.72 -21.37 -1.02
N GLN A 185 -38.73 -20.67 -0.46
CA GLN A 185 -37.67 -20.07 -1.20
C GLN A 185 -36.33 -20.52 -0.60
N PHE A 186 -35.47 -21.03 -1.46
CA PHE A 186 -34.06 -21.34 -1.13
C PHE A 186 -33.18 -20.32 -1.81
N SER A 187 -32.31 -19.70 -1.03
CA SER A 187 -31.32 -18.75 -1.52
C SER A 187 -29.91 -19.21 -1.10
N ASN A 188 -29.03 -19.30 -2.07
CA ASN A 188 -27.64 -19.61 -1.84
C ASN A 188 -26.78 -18.47 -2.43
N LYS A 189 -25.81 -18.02 -1.66
CA LYS A 189 -24.78 -17.06 -2.08
C LYS A 189 -23.44 -17.67 -1.76
N LEU A 190 -22.62 -17.86 -2.79
CA LEU A 190 -21.23 -18.32 -2.66
C LEU A 190 -20.32 -17.20 -3.16
N SER A 191 -19.32 -16.86 -2.36
CA SER A 191 -18.26 -15.94 -2.75
C SER A 191 -16.92 -16.59 -2.48
N LEU A 192 -16.02 -16.48 -3.45
CA LEU A 192 -14.64 -16.96 -3.37
C LEU A 192 -13.74 -15.78 -3.66
N ASN A 193 -12.80 -15.52 -2.77
CA ASN A 193 -11.83 -14.45 -2.91
C ASN A 193 -10.42 -15.03 -2.87
N TRP A 194 -9.61 -14.60 -3.81
CA TRP A 194 -8.18 -14.79 -3.78
C TRP A 194 -7.50 -13.42 -3.75
N LEU A 195 -6.52 -13.28 -2.87
CA LEU A 195 -5.78 -12.05 -2.65
C LEU A 195 -4.29 -12.35 -2.64
N ASP A 196 -3.53 -11.57 -3.40
CA ASP A 196 -2.06 -11.53 -3.35
C ASP A 196 -1.63 -10.10 -3.09
N VAL A 197 -0.85 -9.89 -2.03
CA VAL A 197 -0.38 -8.56 -1.60
C VAL A 197 1.13 -8.61 -1.42
N THR A 198 1.80 -7.65 -2.03
CA THR A 198 3.21 -7.37 -1.80
C THR A 198 3.31 -6.01 -1.11
N ASN A 199 4.04 -5.96 -0.01
CA ASN A 199 4.28 -4.72 0.72
C ASN A 199 5.75 -4.31 0.59
N PRO A 200 6.05 -3.01 0.54
CA PRO A 200 7.42 -2.52 0.54
C PRO A 200 8.09 -2.86 1.87
N THR A 201 9.30 -3.38 1.79
CA THR A 201 10.10 -3.79 2.96
C THR A 201 10.83 -2.63 3.62
N VAL A 202 11.05 -1.57 2.84
CA VAL A 202 11.66 -0.31 3.31
C VAL A 202 10.57 0.75 3.35
N SER A 203 10.37 1.33 4.51
CA SER A 203 9.37 2.37 4.69
C SER A 203 9.75 3.66 3.93
N PHE A 204 8.76 4.44 3.54
CA PHE A 204 9.00 5.75 2.92
C PHE A 204 9.83 6.68 3.82
N ALA A 205 9.65 6.57 5.14
CA ALA A 205 10.40 7.34 6.13
C ALA A 205 11.91 7.05 6.09
N GLU A 206 12.33 5.82 5.82
CA GLU A 206 13.76 5.48 5.71
C GLU A 206 14.44 6.22 4.57
N TYR A 207 13.75 6.42 3.45
CA TYR A 207 14.25 7.25 2.36
C TYR A 207 14.31 8.73 2.77
N ALA A 208 13.35 9.23 3.55
CA ALA A 208 13.35 10.60 4.03
C ALA A 208 14.49 10.91 5.00
N TYR A 209 14.99 9.91 5.74
CA TYR A 209 16.12 10.06 6.65
C TYR A 209 17.49 9.99 5.97
N ALA A 210 17.56 9.48 4.74
CA ALA A 210 18.82 9.41 4.01
C ALA A 210 19.29 10.82 3.61
N ASN A 211 20.54 11.15 3.98
CA ASN A 211 21.08 12.49 3.71
C ASN A 211 21.38 12.68 2.21
N PRO A 212 21.11 13.87 1.66
CA PRO A 212 21.19 14.12 0.21
C PRO A 212 22.63 14.13 -0.33
N TYR A 213 23.65 14.25 0.49
CA TYR A 213 25.06 14.19 0.09
C TYR A 213 25.58 12.75 -0.09
N TYR A 214 24.77 11.73 0.14
CA TYR A 214 25.12 10.34 -0.16
C TYR A 214 24.71 9.94 -1.57
N ARG A 215 25.61 9.19 -2.22
CA ARG A 215 25.33 8.59 -3.52
C ARG A 215 24.39 7.41 -3.36
N LYS A 216 23.38 7.33 -4.22
CA LYS A 216 22.48 6.17 -4.27
C LYS A 216 23.13 4.90 -4.85
N ARG A 217 24.16 5.08 -5.68
CA ARG A 217 24.92 4.01 -6.34
C ARG A 217 26.40 4.33 -6.34
N ASN A 218 27.23 3.28 -6.30
CA ASN A 218 28.68 3.39 -6.42
C ASN A 218 29.11 3.67 -7.88
N ALA A 219 30.42 3.78 -8.10
CA ALA A 219 30.99 4.10 -9.41
C ALA A 219 30.68 3.04 -10.48
N ASP A 220 30.51 1.79 -10.09
CA ASP A 220 30.19 0.67 -10.97
C ASP A 220 28.68 0.53 -11.24
N GLY A 221 27.86 1.44 -10.69
CA GLY A 221 26.41 1.43 -10.81
C GLY A 221 25.70 0.48 -9.82
N GLY A 222 26.45 -0.21 -8.97
CA GLY A 222 25.93 -1.08 -7.92
C GLY A 222 25.34 -0.30 -6.75
N VAL A 223 24.57 -1.00 -5.91
CA VAL A 223 24.03 -0.46 -4.66
C VAL A 223 24.84 -1.04 -3.52
N ASP A 224 25.50 -0.17 -2.75
CA ASP A 224 26.25 -0.58 -1.56
C ASP A 224 25.30 -0.79 -0.38
N ARG A 225 25.68 -1.67 0.54
CA ARG A 225 24.88 -1.98 1.73
C ARG A 225 24.72 -0.76 2.66
N TYR A 226 25.77 0.06 2.73
CA TYR A 226 25.80 1.23 3.58
C TYR A 226 26.10 2.48 2.73
N LEU A 227 25.41 3.58 3.04
CA LEU A 227 25.69 4.91 2.51
C LEU A 227 26.95 5.51 3.15
N TYR A 228 27.16 5.17 4.39
CA TYR A 228 28.35 5.53 5.18
C TYR A 228 28.69 4.38 6.12
N TYR A 229 29.96 4.08 6.20
CA TYR A 229 30.52 3.14 7.17
C TYR A 229 31.65 3.85 7.93
N PRO A 230 31.55 3.99 9.27
CA PRO A 230 32.56 4.68 10.05
C PRO A 230 33.89 3.92 10.01
N GLU A 231 35.01 4.67 10.08
CA GLU A 231 36.31 4.08 10.24
C GLU A 231 36.48 3.43 11.63
N GLU A 232 37.41 2.49 11.74
CA GLU A 232 37.69 1.79 13.00
C GLU A 232 38.10 2.78 14.09
N GLY A 233 37.41 2.73 15.25
CA GLY A 233 37.66 3.65 16.39
C GLY A 233 36.83 4.93 16.38
N VAL A 234 35.86 5.06 15.49
CA VAL A 234 34.87 6.13 15.51
C VAL A 234 33.60 5.63 16.18
N ASP A 235 33.14 6.30 17.24
CA ASP A 235 31.88 6.05 17.93
C ASP A 235 30.69 6.55 17.07
N ASP A 236 30.56 6.05 15.86
CA ASP A 236 29.46 6.38 14.96
C ASP A 236 28.83 5.07 14.43
N TYR A 237 27.61 5.15 13.93
CA TYR A 237 26.89 4.00 13.41
C TYR A 237 26.89 4.01 11.88
N PRO A 238 26.99 2.83 11.24
CA PRO A 238 26.86 2.74 9.79
C PRO A 238 25.47 3.20 9.35
N VAL A 239 25.41 4.02 8.31
CA VAL A 239 24.14 4.48 7.71
C VAL A 239 23.74 3.48 6.63
N ALA A 240 22.66 2.78 6.86
CA ALA A 240 22.14 1.79 5.91
C ALA A 240 21.67 2.46 4.61
N ASN A 241 21.85 1.77 3.50
CA ASN A 241 21.33 2.21 2.22
C ASN A 241 19.89 1.65 2.04
N PRO A 242 18.85 2.50 1.96
CA PRO A 242 17.48 2.04 1.79
C PRO A 242 17.29 1.25 0.49
N LEU A 243 18.05 1.57 -0.57
CA LEU A 243 18.00 0.83 -1.83
C LEU A 243 18.54 -0.61 -1.70
N TRP A 244 19.55 -0.82 -0.85
CA TRP A 244 20.07 -2.16 -0.58
C TRP A 244 19.01 -3.01 0.14
N ASN A 245 18.39 -2.48 1.17
CA ASN A 245 17.36 -3.19 1.93
C ASN A 245 16.14 -3.50 1.07
N ALA A 246 15.73 -2.61 0.17
CA ALA A 246 14.63 -2.83 -0.76
C ALA A 246 14.87 -4.03 -1.71
N HIS A 247 16.13 -4.33 -2.05
CA HIS A 247 16.46 -5.50 -2.88
C HIS A 247 16.48 -6.83 -2.13
N LEU A 248 16.76 -6.80 -0.83
CA LEU A 248 16.97 -8.02 -0.05
C LEU A 248 15.68 -8.68 0.45
N ASN A 249 14.60 -7.93 0.56
CA ASN A 249 13.47 -8.31 1.38
C ASN A 249 12.16 -8.43 0.59
N ASN A 250 12.10 -9.30 -0.42
CA ASN A 250 10.82 -9.73 -1.04
C ASN A 250 10.02 -10.70 -0.15
N TRP A 251 10.11 -10.60 1.18
CA TRP A 251 9.52 -11.59 2.10
C TRP A 251 8.11 -11.25 2.58
N ASP A 252 7.65 -10.00 2.41
CA ASP A 252 6.31 -9.57 2.84
C ASP A 252 5.26 -9.77 1.73
N ARG A 253 5.19 -10.98 1.20
CA ARG A 253 4.14 -11.38 0.28
C ARG A 253 3.10 -12.20 1.02
N ALA A 254 1.85 -11.71 1.03
CA ALA A 254 0.72 -12.44 1.55
C ALA A 254 -0.23 -12.83 0.41
N SER A 255 -0.54 -14.11 0.31
CA SER A 255 -1.54 -14.62 -0.61
C SER A 255 -2.50 -15.55 0.12
N GLY A 256 -3.77 -15.52 -0.23
CA GLY A 256 -4.77 -16.35 0.43
C GLY A 256 -6.11 -16.40 -0.28
N PHE A 257 -6.86 -17.45 0.06
CA PHE A 257 -8.28 -17.59 -0.28
C PHE A 257 -9.11 -17.26 0.95
N GLY A 258 -10.17 -16.50 0.76
CA GLY A 258 -11.16 -16.15 1.75
C GLY A 258 -12.59 -16.42 1.28
#